data_65d491aea7adb25bad402d96bc4f8e19
#
_entry.id   65d491aea7adb25bad402d96bc4f8e19
#
_cell.length_a   1.000
_cell.length_b   1.000
_cell.length_c   1.000
_cell.angle_alpha   90.00
_cell.angle_beta   90.00
_cell.angle_gamma   90.00
#
_symmetry.space_group_name_H-M   'P 1'
#
loop_
_entity.id
_entity.type
_entity.pdbx_description
1 polymer ?
#
loop_
_entity_poly.entity_id
_entity_poly.type
_entity_poly.pdbx_seq_one_letter_code
_entity_poly.pdbx_strand_id
1 'polypeptide(L)'
;MAFYESEEDKKKIEEHLTKQTGGNVRIIEPTDSIDFKCQRCGQCCMGRNDIVLNPFDVYNACVALKITPKEFIDKYANLTMGPTSKLPVITLKSDHRNWCHFLEFDIKNGGLFKCGINDNKPGACRNHPIGVVTSFKKDGDIEGEMHEMYIQVEQCDNSKGHNNFIPVSDWMQKTEELAEERQWSHRIQSLPSMRMDIARFFKLLAQTAQGPTNIEEWSEEDRKRIEEVMQKSIDIMKFFFSAVVDCTYGMYDINKPFVEQVQDNYKKLDEICTQVGEYYTHMEEAFLASGGSLEELDNA
;
A
#
# COMPACT_ATOMS: atom_id res chain seq x y z
N MET A 1 -7.27 21.57 3.01
CA MET A 1 -8.52 21.33 3.80
C MET A 1 -8.14 20.46 4.98
N ALA A 2 -8.56 20.76 6.19
CA ALA A 2 -8.21 19.93 7.34
C ALA A 2 -8.89 18.56 7.24
N PHE A 3 -8.25 17.51 7.75
CA PHE A 3 -8.83 16.16 7.87
C PHE A 3 -9.99 16.10 8.86
N TYR A 4 -10.15 17.11 9.67
CA TYR A 4 -11.19 17.25 10.70
C TYR A 4 -11.64 18.71 10.77
N GLU A 5 -12.90 18.91 11.10
CA GLU A 5 -13.52 20.24 11.20
C GLU A 5 -13.64 20.72 12.67
N SER A 6 -13.51 19.78 13.62
CA SER A 6 -13.64 20.05 15.05
C SER A 6 -12.68 19.20 15.89
N GLU A 7 -12.41 19.62 17.13
CA GLU A 7 -11.66 18.82 18.11
C GLU A 7 -12.34 17.47 18.42
N GLU A 8 -13.68 17.41 18.32
CA GLU A 8 -14.41 16.17 18.49
C GLU A 8 -14.14 15.18 17.34
N ASP A 9 -14.07 15.66 16.10
CA ASP A 9 -13.75 14.83 14.94
C ASP A 9 -12.30 14.37 14.99
N LYS A 10 -11.38 15.26 15.40
CA LYS A 10 -9.98 14.91 15.65
C LYS A 10 -9.87 13.73 16.62
N LYS A 11 -10.57 13.81 17.75
CA LYS A 11 -10.57 12.76 18.76
C LYS A 11 -11.15 11.44 18.25
N LYS A 12 -12.23 11.47 17.46
CA LYS A 12 -12.81 10.28 16.83
C LYS A 12 -11.82 9.60 15.87
N ILE A 13 -11.08 10.40 15.10
CA ILE A 13 -10.03 9.88 14.20
C ILE A 13 -8.90 9.24 15.01
N GLU A 14 -8.43 9.89 16.07
CA GLU A 14 -7.39 9.35 16.97
C GLU A 14 -7.82 8.01 17.60
N GLU A 15 -9.06 7.93 18.10
CA GLU A 15 -9.62 6.70 18.66
C GLU A 15 -9.73 5.57 17.61
N HIS A 16 -10.16 5.91 16.39
CA HIS A 16 -10.24 4.96 15.28
C HIS A 16 -8.86 4.42 14.90
N LEU A 17 -7.88 5.30 14.71
CA LEU A 17 -6.50 4.92 14.38
C LEU A 17 -5.84 4.11 15.50
N THR A 18 -6.09 4.47 16.77
CA THR A 18 -5.62 3.73 17.95
C THR A 18 -6.16 2.30 17.96
N LYS A 19 -7.44 2.11 17.62
CA LYS A 19 -8.05 0.77 17.50
C LYS A 19 -7.44 -0.04 16.35
N GLN A 20 -7.15 0.61 15.23
CA GLN A 20 -6.58 -0.07 14.06
C GLN A 20 -5.12 -0.47 14.26
N THR A 21 -4.33 0.38 14.89
CA THR A 21 -2.88 0.16 15.07
C THR A 21 -2.54 -0.65 16.33
N GLY A 22 -3.48 -0.75 17.28
CA GLY A 22 -3.24 -1.37 18.59
C GLY A 22 -2.31 -0.55 19.51
N GLY A 23 -1.90 0.65 19.08
CA GLY A 23 -1.01 1.56 19.80
C GLY A 23 -1.64 2.93 19.97
N ASN A 24 -1.16 3.71 20.94
CA ASN A 24 -1.66 5.05 21.18
C ASN A 24 -1.26 5.99 20.01
N VAL A 25 -2.24 6.58 19.33
CA VAL A 25 -2.05 7.50 18.21
C VAL A 25 -2.54 8.88 18.57
N ARG A 26 -1.74 9.91 18.27
CA ARG A 26 -2.08 11.32 18.43
C ARG A 26 -1.86 12.05 17.10
N ILE A 27 -2.83 12.85 16.68
CA ILE A 27 -2.66 13.77 15.55
C ILE A 27 -1.77 14.92 16.00
N ILE A 28 -0.78 15.25 15.19
CA ILE A 28 0.19 16.31 15.45
C ILE A 28 0.27 17.26 14.25
N GLU A 29 0.54 18.51 14.55
CA GLU A 29 0.67 19.58 13.56
C GLU A 29 2.15 19.85 13.23
N PRO A 30 2.47 20.45 12.07
CA PRO A 30 3.84 20.83 11.71
C PRO A 30 4.52 21.75 12.74
N THR A 31 3.72 22.52 13.49
CA THR A 31 4.17 23.44 14.55
C THR A 31 4.45 22.74 15.88
N ASP A 32 4.01 21.51 16.05
CA ASP A 32 4.30 20.71 17.25
C ASP A 32 5.76 20.27 17.31
N SER A 33 6.17 19.72 18.45
CA SER A 33 7.48 19.11 18.64
C SER A 33 7.35 17.70 19.21
N ILE A 34 8.27 16.83 18.83
CA ILE A 34 8.40 15.48 19.38
C ILE A 34 9.66 15.37 20.25
N ASP A 35 9.55 14.75 21.42
CA ASP A 35 10.73 14.35 22.20
C ASP A 35 11.22 13.00 21.71
N PHE A 36 12.20 13.02 20.82
CA PHE A 36 12.72 11.82 20.20
C PHE A 36 14.24 11.88 20.02
N LYS A 37 14.92 10.83 20.47
CA LYS A 37 16.35 10.64 20.23
C LYS A 37 16.63 9.16 19.92
N CYS A 38 16.91 8.84 18.67
CA CYS A 38 17.27 7.47 18.28
C CYS A 38 18.53 6.99 19.02
N GLN A 39 18.38 5.95 19.83
CA GLN A 39 19.49 5.32 20.57
C GLN A 39 20.17 4.20 19.77
N ARG A 40 19.76 3.97 18.53
CA ARG A 40 20.29 2.88 17.69
C ARG A 40 20.19 1.50 18.37
N CYS A 41 19.14 1.29 19.17
CA CYS A 41 18.90 0.03 19.86
C CYS A 41 18.33 -1.08 18.98
N GLY A 42 17.89 -0.76 17.75
CA GLY A 42 17.30 -1.69 16.78
C GLY A 42 15.85 -2.09 17.08
N GLN A 43 15.25 -1.68 18.20
CA GLN A 43 13.93 -2.12 18.64
C GLN A 43 12.82 -1.83 17.59
N CYS A 44 12.87 -0.68 16.93
CA CYS A 44 11.93 -0.35 15.83
C CYS A 44 12.14 -1.15 14.53
N CYS A 45 13.19 -1.97 14.45
CA CYS A 45 13.52 -2.84 13.33
C CYS A 45 13.34 -4.33 13.64
N MET A 46 12.85 -4.65 14.85
CA MET A 46 12.63 -6.01 15.32
C MET A 46 11.13 -6.25 15.50
N GLY A 47 10.65 -7.44 15.13
CA GLY A 47 9.24 -7.81 15.29
C GLY A 47 8.26 -7.08 14.36
N ARG A 48 8.74 -6.49 13.26
CA ARG A 48 7.93 -5.66 12.37
C ARG A 48 7.68 -6.38 11.04
N ASN A 49 6.41 -6.77 10.83
CA ASN A 49 5.92 -7.31 9.55
C ASN A 49 4.88 -6.40 8.91
N ASP A 50 4.69 -5.21 9.48
CA ASP A 50 3.67 -4.22 9.18
C ASP A 50 4.20 -3.01 8.40
N ILE A 51 5.47 -2.99 8.04
CA ILE A 51 6.06 -1.90 7.25
C ILE A 51 5.60 -2.03 5.80
N VAL A 52 4.54 -1.30 5.46
CA VAL A 52 4.04 -1.20 4.08
C VAL A 52 5.00 -0.34 3.27
N LEU A 53 5.34 -0.83 2.07
CA LEU A 53 6.20 -0.15 1.12
C LEU A 53 5.36 0.46 -0.01
N ASN A 54 5.57 1.72 -0.29
CA ASN A 54 5.04 2.34 -1.50
C ASN A 54 5.98 2.08 -2.70
N PRO A 55 5.58 2.40 -3.95
CA PRO A 55 6.41 2.19 -5.14
C PRO A 55 7.78 2.87 -5.07
N PHE A 56 7.86 4.09 -4.54
CA PHE A 56 9.12 4.79 -4.38
C PHE A 56 10.02 4.14 -3.33
N ASP A 57 9.46 3.61 -2.25
CA ASP A 57 10.23 2.89 -1.23
C ASP A 57 10.93 1.66 -1.83
N VAL A 58 10.21 0.90 -2.68
CA VAL A 58 10.76 -0.26 -3.41
C VAL A 58 11.86 0.18 -4.36
N TYR A 59 11.58 1.17 -5.22
CA TYR A 59 12.57 1.73 -6.15
C TYR A 59 13.82 2.22 -5.42
N ASN A 60 13.67 3.01 -4.37
CA ASN A 60 14.76 3.61 -3.63
C ASN A 60 15.64 2.55 -2.92
N ALA A 61 15.01 1.51 -2.36
CA ALA A 61 15.74 0.38 -1.81
C ALA A 61 16.50 -0.41 -2.89
N CYS A 62 15.92 -0.57 -4.09
CA CYS A 62 16.59 -1.21 -5.23
C CYS A 62 17.82 -0.42 -5.70
N VAL A 63 17.73 0.90 -5.73
CA VAL A 63 18.87 1.79 -6.03
C VAL A 63 20.02 1.57 -5.02
N ALA A 64 19.69 1.53 -3.72
CA ALA A 64 20.69 1.30 -2.66
C ALA A 64 21.36 -0.07 -2.76
N LEU A 65 20.59 -1.10 -3.09
CA LEU A 65 21.04 -2.49 -3.17
C LEU A 65 21.63 -2.86 -4.54
N LYS A 66 21.42 -2.03 -5.56
CA LYS A 66 21.80 -2.28 -6.97
C LYS A 66 21.19 -3.57 -7.53
N ILE A 67 19.92 -3.79 -7.23
CA ILE A 67 19.13 -4.95 -7.68
C ILE A 67 17.85 -4.48 -8.39
N THR A 68 17.22 -5.37 -9.12
CA THR A 68 15.93 -5.08 -9.76
C THR A 68 14.78 -5.12 -8.75
N PRO A 69 13.64 -4.44 -9.04
CA PRO A 69 12.45 -4.53 -8.20
C PRO A 69 11.95 -5.97 -8.00
N LYS A 70 12.04 -6.80 -9.05
CA LYS A 70 11.67 -8.22 -8.95
C LYS A 70 12.53 -8.96 -7.93
N GLU A 71 13.85 -8.81 -8.00
CA GLU A 71 14.78 -9.42 -7.03
C GLU A 71 14.52 -8.90 -5.61
N PHE A 72 14.18 -7.62 -5.47
CA PHE A 72 13.82 -7.03 -4.18
C PHE A 72 12.56 -7.68 -3.61
N ILE A 73 11.49 -7.77 -4.42
CA ILE A 73 10.21 -8.36 -3.99
C ILE A 73 10.42 -9.82 -3.58
N ASP A 74 11.10 -10.60 -4.39
CA ASP A 74 11.34 -12.02 -4.11
C ASP A 74 12.12 -12.23 -2.79
N LYS A 75 13.11 -11.38 -2.52
CA LYS A 75 14.05 -11.58 -1.41
C LYS A 75 13.65 -10.87 -0.11
N TYR A 76 13.16 -9.64 -0.21
CA TYR A 76 13.03 -8.72 0.93
C TYR A 76 11.59 -8.30 1.24
N ALA A 77 10.61 -8.74 0.46
CA ALA A 77 9.24 -8.32 0.62
C ALA A 77 8.25 -9.49 0.66
N ASN A 78 7.11 -9.24 1.31
CA ASN A 78 5.93 -10.10 1.21
C ASN A 78 4.90 -9.37 0.34
N LEU A 79 4.35 -10.09 -0.63
CA LEU A 79 3.21 -9.62 -1.42
C LEU A 79 1.94 -10.21 -0.81
N THR A 80 1.04 -9.35 -0.38
CA THR A 80 -0.23 -9.73 0.24
C THR A 80 -1.39 -8.95 -0.38
N MET A 81 -2.61 -9.39 -0.09
CA MET A 81 -3.81 -8.66 -0.47
C MET A 81 -4.16 -7.65 0.64
N GLY A 82 -4.32 -6.39 0.28
CA GLY A 82 -4.78 -5.36 1.20
C GLY A 82 -6.17 -5.70 1.75
N PRO A 83 -6.39 -5.66 3.07
CA PRO A 83 -7.65 -6.10 3.66
C PRO A 83 -8.84 -5.24 3.22
N THR A 84 -8.63 -3.95 3.02
CA THR A 84 -9.67 -2.99 2.60
C THR A 84 -9.65 -2.79 1.08
N SER A 85 -8.51 -2.46 0.50
CA SER A 85 -8.40 -2.14 -0.92
C SER A 85 -8.61 -3.34 -1.85
N LYS A 86 -8.41 -4.57 -1.34
CA LYS A 86 -8.35 -5.80 -2.15
C LYS A 86 -7.32 -5.73 -3.29
N LEU A 87 -6.35 -4.86 -3.19
CA LEU A 87 -5.25 -4.69 -4.13
C LEU A 87 -3.96 -5.27 -3.55
N PRO A 88 -2.97 -5.58 -4.40
CA PRO A 88 -1.66 -6.02 -3.95
C PRO A 88 -0.99 -4.98 -3.06
N VAL A 89 -0.50 -5.40 -1.91
CA VAL A 89 0.27 -4.59 -0.96
C VAL A 89 1.60 -5.30 -0.69
N ILE A 90 2.67 -4.53 -0.70
CA ILE A 90 4.01 -5.02 -0.40
C ILE A 90 4.39 -4.58 1.02
N THR A 91 4.81 -5.54 1.86
CA THR A 91 5.36 -5.27 3.17
C THR A 91 6.80 -5.75 3.27
N LEU A 92 7.59 -5.07 4.09
CA LEU A 92 8.98 -5.46 4.32
C LEU A 92 9.04 -6.80 5.07
N LYS A 93 9.87 -7.72 4.55
CA LYS A 93 10.04 -9.05 5.14
C LYS A 93 11.07 -9.03 6.26
N SER A 94 10.78 -9.74 7.34
CA SER A 94 11.75 -10.00 8.41
C SER A 94 12.59 -11.26 8.13
N ASP A 95 13.79 -11.33 8.71
CA ASP A 95 14.63 -12.53 8.66
C ASP A 95 14.11 -13.62 9.63
N HIS A 96 14.81 -14.75 9.71
CA HIS A 96 14.48 -15.89 10.59
C HIS A 96 14.50 -15.55 12.12
N ARG A 97 15.11 -14.43 12.50
CA ARG A 97 15.12 -13.90 13.88
C ARG A 97 13.97 -12.93 14.13
N ASN A 98 13.09 -12.74 13.15
CA ASN A 98 12.08 -11.69 13.16
C ASN A 98 12.67 -10.27 13.21
N TRP A 99 13.82 -10.07 12.56
CA TRP A 99 14.50 -8.78 12.42
C TRP A 99 14.41 -8.29 10.99
N CYS A 100 14.38 -6.96 10.82
CA CYS A 100 14.50 -6.37 9.49
C CYS A 100 15.78 -6.84 8.79
N HIS A 101 15.69 -7.27 7.54
CA HIS A 101 16.85 -7.72 6.75
C HIS A 101 17.97 -6.70 6.64
N PHE A 102 17.66 -5.42 6.80
CA PHE A 102 18.61 -4.31 6.71
C PHE A 102 19.16 -3.87 8.07
N LEU A 103 18.79 -4.56 9.16
CA LEU A 103 19.32 -4.28 10.49
C LEU A 103 20.72 -4.89 10.64
N GLU A 104 21.72 -4.05 10.77
CA GLU A 104 23.12 -4.43 10.96
C GLU A 104 23.61 -4.07 12.36
N PHE A 105 24.43 -4.93 12.94
CA PHE A 105 25.12 -4.63 14.19
C PHE A 105 26.48 -4.01 13.90
N ASP A 106 26.68 -2.76 14.29
CA ASP A 106 27.89 -1.97 13.98
C ASP A 106 28.92 -2.08 15.12
N ILE A 107 29.64 -3.19 15.14
CA ILE A 107 30.69 -3.47 16.15
C ILE A 107 31.75 -2.38 16.17
N LYS A 108 32.10 -1.82 15.01
CA LYS A 108 33.18 -0.83 14.88
C LYS A 108 32.85 0.51 15.51
N ASN A 109 31.56 0.85 15.61
CA ASN A 109 31.07 2.12 16.15
C ASN A 109 30.31 1.93 17.47
N GLY A 110 30.88 1.18 18.40
CA GLY A 110 30.39 1.05 19.77
C GLY A 110 29.32 -0.02 19.99
N GLY A 111 29.12 -0.95 19.04
CA GLY A 111 28.17 -2.05 19.21
C GLY A 111 26.70 -1.64 19.16
N LEU A 112 26.38 -0.64 18.35
CA LEU A 112 25.04 -0.14 18.12
C LEU A 112 24.45 -0.69 16.81
N PHE A 113 23.14 -0.73 16.72
CA PHE A 113 22.47 -1.09 15.47
C PHE A 113 22.43 0.06 14.47
N LYS A 114 22.44 -0.27 13.17
CA LYS A 114 22.23 0.68 12.07
C LYS A 114 21.38 0.03 10.98
N CYS A 115 20.79 0.86 10.13
CA CYS A 115 20.11 0.41 8.92
C CYS A 115 21.12 0.36 7.77
N GLY A 116 21.27 -0.80 7.08
CA GLY A 116 22.18 -0.97 5.95
C GLY A 116 21.79 -0.13 4.71
N ILE A 117 20.53 0.30 4.63
CA ILE A 117 20.01 1.20 3.58
C ILE A 117 19.54 2.54 4.18
N ASN A 118 20.25 3.08 5.18
CA ASN A 118 19.77 4.22 5.97
C ASN A 118 19.33 5.44 5.13
N ASP A 119 20.10 5.79 4.09
CA ASP A 119 19.80 6.97 3.26
C ASP A 119 18.60 6.73 2.31
N ASN A 120 18.32 5.46 2.03
CA ASN A 120 17.29 4.99 1.13
C ASN A 120 16.19 4.18 1.86
N LYS A 121 16.09 4.32 3.19
CA LYS A 121 15.09 3.58 3.98
C LYS A 121 13.67 4.01 3.64
N PRO A 122 12.70 3.07 3.76
CA PRO A 122 11.29 3.36 3.51
C PRO A 122 10.77 4.55 4.31
N GLY A 123 9.77 5.25 3.76
CA GLY A 123 9.16 6.43 4.36
C GLY A 123 8.69 6.19 5.79
N ALA A 124 8.00 5.08 6.05
CA ALA A 124 7.58 4.71 7.40
C ALA A 124 8.75 4.58 8.40
N CYS A 125 9.89 4.07 7.94
CA CYS A 125 11.10 3.96 8.77
C CYS A 125 11.84 5.30 8.92
N ARG A 126 11.78 6.15 7.89
CA ARG A 126 12.41 7.48 7.89
C ARG A 126 11.71 8.41 8.86
N ASN A 127 10.40 8.40 8.82
CA ASN A 127 9.57 9.32 9.56
C ASN A 127 9.34 8.90 11.03
N HIS A 128 9.64 7.64 11.39
CA HIS A 128 9.42 7.16 12.77
C HIS A 128 9.99 8.13 13.81
N PRO A 129 9.22 8.57 14.82
CA PRO A 129 7.92 8.06 15.26
C PRO A 129 6.70 8.80 14.68
N ILE A 130 6.85 9.52 13.57
CA ILE A 130 5.74 10.17 12.89
C ILE A 130 5.23 9.25 11.78
N GLY A 131 3.93 8.98 11.78
CA GLY A 131 3.21 8.37 10.68
C GLY A 131 2.58 9.43 9.79
N VAL A 132 2.36 9.11 8.53
CA VAL A 132 1.66 9.98 7.57
C VAL A 132 0.41 9.27 7.09
N VAL A 133 -0.74 9.88 7.30
CA VAL A 133 -2.02 9.45 6.74
C VAL A 133 -2.30 10.33 5.54
N THR A 134 -2.55 9.71 4.41
CA THR A 134 -2.76 10.39 3.13
C THR A 134 -4.19 10.19 2.66
N SER A 135 -4.83 11.24 2.15
CA SER A 135 -6.10 11.17 1.44
C SER A 135 -6.07 12.03 0.19
N PHE A 136 -6.90 11.65 -0.79
CA PHE A 136 -7.23 12.49 -1.93
C PHE A 136 -8.61 13.11 -1.73
N LYS A 137 -8.86 14.26 -2.37
CA LYS A 137 -10.17 14.90 -2.33
C LYS A 137 -11.27 13.94 -2.82
N LYS A 138 -12.41 13.99 -2.18
CA LYS A 138 -13.51 13.03 -2.24
C LYS A 138 -14.20 12.85 -3.62
N ASP A 139 -13.85 13.61 -4.64
CA ASP A 139 -14.60 13.70 -5.89
C ASP A 139 -14.02 12.86 -7.04
N GLY A 140 -13.26 11.81 -6.74
CA GLY A 140 -12.75 10.89 -7.77
C GLY A 140 -11.68 11.49 -8.68
N ASP A 141 -11.18 12.66 -8.36
CA ASP A 141 -10.17 13.35 -9.14
C ASP A 141 -8.78 12.89 -8.72
N ILE A 142 -8.21 11.99 -9.52
CA ILE A 142 -6.82 11.51 -9.39
C ILE A 142 -5.83 12.68 -9.53
N GLU A 143 -6.23 13.75 -10.20
CA GLU A 143 -5.46 14.97 -10.35
C GLU A 143 -5.60 15.90 -9.13
N GLY A 144 -6.49 15.52 -8.18
CA GLY A 144 -6.72 16.28 -6.96
C GLY A 144 -5.50 16.40 -6.07
N GLU A 145 -5.49 17.45 -5.25
CA GLU A 145 -4.45 17.72 -4.28
C GLU A 145 -4.41 16.63 -3.21
N MET A 146 -3.23 16.07 -2.97
CA MET A 146 -2.98 15.12 -1.91
C MET A 146 -2.97 15.85 -0.57
N HIS A 147 -3.80 15.39 0.36
CA HIS A 147 -3.81 15.90 1.73
C HIS A 147 -3.10 14.91 2.64
N GLU A 148 -2.30 15.44 3.54
CA GLU A 148 -1.54 14.66 4.51
C GLU A 148 -1.85 15.12 5.93
N MET A 149 -1.96 14.16 6.82
CA MET A 149 -2.11 14.35 8.25
C MET A 149 -0.98 13.61 8.95
N TYR A 150 -0.31 14.28 9.86
CA TYR A 150 0.75 13.68 10.65
C TYR A 150 0.19 13.12 11.95
N ILE A 151 0.63 11.90 12.25
CA ILE A 151 0.27 11.23 13.50
C ILE A 151 1.53 10.80 14.24
N GLN A 152 1.56 11.03 15.55
CA GLN A 152 2.59 10.45 16.38
C GLN A 152 2.17 9.02 16.73
N VAL A 153 3.00 8.06 16.34
CA VAL A 153 2.83 6.65 16.70
C VAL A 153 3.67 6.32 17.93
N GLU A 154 3.38 5.19 18.57
CA GLU A 154 4.16 4.74 19.71
C GLU A 154 5.62 4.54 19.32
N GLN A 155 6.50 5.15 20.09
CA GLN A 155 7.95 5.05 19.91
C GLN A 155 8.56 4.09 20.93
N CYS A 156 9.73 3.55 20.63
CA CYS A 156 10.44 2.67 21.55
C CYS A 156 10.80 3.39 22.86
N ASP A 157 10.76 2.68 23.98
CA ASP A 157 10.99 3.28 25.31
C ASP A 157 12.36 3.94 25.43
N ASN A 158 13.38 3.37 24.76
CA ASN A 158 14.73 3.92 24.75
C ASN A 158 14.88 5.25 24.00
N SER A 159 13.87 5.72 23.29
CA SER A 159 13.92 6.98 22.52
C SER A 159 13.17 8.15 23.18
N LYS A 160 12.46 7.89 24.28
CA LYS A 160 11.65 8.85 25.02
C LYS A 160 12.43 9.50 26.18
N GLY A 161 11.97 10.67 26.63
CA GLY A 161 12.44 11.27 27.89
C GLY A 161 13.86 11.83 27.85
N HIS A 162 14.39 12.09 26.67
CA HIS A 162 15.74 12.66 26.50
C HIS A 162 15.76 14.19 26.49
N ASN A 163 14.59 14.85 26.58
CA ASN A 163 14.44 16.30 26.42
C ASN A 163 15.03 16.80 25.09
N ASN A 164 14.93 15.99 24.04
CA ASN A 164 15.40 16.30 22.69
C ASN A 164 14.20 16.64 21.81
N PHE A 165 13.63 17.82 22.04
CA PHE A 165 12.46 18.30 21.31
C PHE A 165 12.85 18.76 19.92
N ILE A 166 12.28 18.12 18.92
CA ILE A 166 12.49 18.39 17.49
C ILE A 166 11.17 18.89 16.91
N PRO A 167 11.13 20.05 16.23
CA PRO A 167 9.95 20.50 15.50
C PRO A 167 9.53 19.42 14.47
N VAL A 168 8.22 19.20 14.35
CA VAL A 168 7.68 18.23 13.37
C VAL A 168 8.07 18.64 11.95
N SER A 169 8.02 19.93 11.62
CA SER A 169 8.48 20.46 10.33
C SER A 169 9.92 20.06 10.00
N ASP A 170 10.83 20.21 10.97
CA ASP A 170 12.25 19.87 10.76
C ASP A 170 12.45 18.36 10.60
N TRP A 171 11.70 17.54 11.36
CA TRP A 171 11.75 16.09 11.26
C TRP A 171 11.23 15.58 9.91
N MET A 172 10.20 16.22 9.39
CA MET A 172 9.53 15.84 8.14
C MET A 172 10.18 16.43 6.88
N GLN A 173 11.14 17.36 7.01
CA GLN A 173 11.75 18.08 5.89
C GLN A 173 12.16 17.15 4.75
N LYS A 174 12.91 16.07 5.03
CA LYS A 174 13.33 15.11 3.98
C LYS A 174 12.17 14.38 3.32
N THR A 175 11.06 14.23 4.00
CA THR A 175 9.83 13.61 3.45
C THR A 175 9.08 14.60 2.57
N GLU A 176 9.08 15.86 2.92
CA GLU A 176 8.51 16.94 2.10
C GLU A 176 9.33 17.19 0.83
N GLU A 177 10.65 17.07 0.91
CA GLU A 177 11.55 17.10 -0.27
C GLU A 177 11.25 16.00 -1.30
N LEU A 178 10.61 14.91 -0.89
CA LEU A 178 10.18 13.78 -1.73
C LEU A 178 8.67 13.78 -2.02
N ALA A 179 8.04 14.95 -1.97
CA ALA A 179 6.59 15.07 -2.12
C ALA A 179 6.10 14.59 -3.48
N GLU A 180 6.84 14.85 -4.56
CA GLU A 180 6.47 14.44 -5.91
C GLU A 180 6.49 12.92 -6.07
N GLU A 181 7.55 12.24 -5.62
CA GLU A 181 7.68 10.79 -5.66
C GLU A 181 6.58 10.11 -4.84
N ARG A 182 6.27 10.67 -3.67
CA ARG A 182 5.21 10.18 -2.79
C ARG A 182 3.83 10.38 -3.41
N GLN A 183 3.55 11.54 -3.98
CA GLN A 183 2.31 11.82 -4.66
C GLN A 183 2.07 10.84 -5.82
N TRP A 184 3.06 10.61 -6.66
CA TRP A 184 2.97 9.65 -7.75
C TRP A 184 2.83 8.22 -7.26
N SER A 185 3.51 7.85 -6.17
CA SER A 185 3.36 6.55 -5.55
C SER A 185 1.92 6.29 -5.09
N HIS A 186 1.30 7.28 -4.44
CA HIS A 186 -0.10 7.18 -4.01
C HIS A 186 -1.07 7.15 -5.18
N ARG A 187 -0.84 7.97 -6.21
CA ARG A 187 -1.69 7.99 -7.40
C ARG A 187 -1.74 6.63 -8.09
N ILE A 188 -0.59 6.03 -8.36
CA ILE A 188 -0.57 4.73 -9.05
C ILE A 188 -1.16 3.61 -8.19
N GLN A 189 -0.94 3.62 -6.87
CA GLN A 189 -1.53 2.64 -5.96
C GLN A 189 -3.06 2.75 -5.86
N SER A 190 -3.60 3.97 -5.93
CA SER A 190 -5.04 4.23 -5.80
C SER A 190 -5.80 4.05 -7.12
N LEU A 191 -5.12 4.11 -8.25
CA LEU A 191 -5.71 4.12 -9.59
C LEU A 191 -6.73 2.99 -9.84
N PRO A 192 -6.45 1.71 -9.52
CA PRO A 192 -7.42 0.65 -9.76
C PRO A 192 -8.74 0.86 -8.99
N SER A 193 -8.66 1.26 -7.72
CA SER A 193 -9.84 1.52 -6.88
C SER A 193 -10.65 2.77 -7.32
N MET A 194 -10.01 3.66 -8.06
CA MET A 194 -10.68 4.85 -8.61
C MET A 194 -11.38 4.56 -9.94
N ARG A 195 -10.95 3.51 -10.65
CA ARG A 195 -11.54 3.11 -11.93
C ARG A 195 -12.67 2.09 -11.78
N MET A 196 -12.66 1.28 -10.72
CA MET A 196 -13.69 0.27 -10.50
C MET A 196 -13.81 -0.09 -9.02
N ASP A 197 -14.95 -0.66 -8.63
CA ASP A 197 -15.11 -1.32 -7.33
C ASP A 197 -14.38 -2.67 -7.34
N ILE A 198 -13.15 -2.66 -6.83
CA ILE A 198 -12.27 -3.83 -6.82
C ILE A 198 -12.87 -5.00 -6.03
N ALA A 199 -13.52 -4.72 -4.91
CA ALA A 199 -14.12 -5.77 -4.08
C ALA A 199 -15.25 -6.46 -4.84
N ARG A 200 -16.14 -5.70 -5.44
CA ARG A 200 -17.27 -6.19 -6.23
C ARG A 200 -16.80 -6.91 -7.51
N PHE A 201 -15.78 -6.35 -8.19
CA PHE A 201 -15.16 -6.99 -9.34
C PHE A 201 -14.64 -8.40 -9.01
N PHE A 202 -13.87 -8.56 -7.94
CA PHE A 202 -13.36 -9.89 -7.57
C PHE A 202 -14.48 -10.84 -7.11
N LYS A 203 -15.52 -10.35 -6.47
CA LYS A 203 -16.68 -11.17 -6.12
C LYS A 203 -17.41 -11.70 -7.35
N LEU A 204 -17.67 -10.85 -8.34
CA LEU A 204 -18.26 -11.28 -9.63
C LEU A 204 -17.39 -12.30 -10.35
N LEU A 205 -16.08 -12.08 -10.42
CA LEU A 205 -15.16 -13.05 -11.01
C LEU A 205 -15.17 -14.39 -10.25
N ALA A 206 -15.17 -14.34 -8.92
CA ALA A 206 -15.20 -15.54 -8.09
C ALA A 206 -16.52 -16.32 -8.25
N GLN A 207 -17.67 -15.65 -8.30
CA GLN A 207 -18.95 -16.29 -8.57
C GLN A 207 -18.98 -16.92 -9.96
N THR A 208 -18.50 -16.21 -10.96
CA THR A 208 -18.40 -16.76 -12.34
C THR A 208 -17.46 -17.95 -12.40
N ALA A 209 -16.34 -17.91 -11.65
CA ALA A 209 -15.36 -18.99 -11.60
C ALA A 209 -15.85 -20.23 -10.83
N GLN A 210 -16.82 -20.09 -9.91
CA GLN A 210 -17.40 -21.24 -9.21
C GLN A 210 -18.41 -22.01 -10.04
N GLY A 211 -19.01 -21.36 -11.04
CA GLY A 211 -20.07 -21.95 -11.84
C GLY A 211 -21.35 -22.25 -11.03
N PRO A 212 -22.38 -22.77 -11.68
CA PRO A 212 -23.61 -23.10 -11.01
C PRO A 212 -23.53 -24.40 -10.20
N THR A 213 -24.27 -24.46 -9.12
CA THR A 213 -24.26 -25.56 -8.13
C THR A 213 -24.96 -26.86 -8.60
N ASN A 214 -25.75 -26.83 -9.69
CA ASN A 214 -26.54 -27.96 -10.18
C ASN A 214 -26.04 -28.46 -11.55
N ILE A 215 -24.82 -28.99 -11.58
CA ILE A 215 -24.13 -29.43 -12.83
C ILE A 215 -24.67 -30.79 -13.34
N GLU A 216 -25.39 -31.57 -12.53
CA GLU A 216 -25.79 -32.92 -12.87
C GLU A 216 -26.82 -32.98 -14.02
N GLU A 217 -27.62 -31.95 -14.24
CA GLU A 217 -28.68 -31.87 -15.27
C GLU A 217 -28.22 -31.22 -16.59
N TRP A 218 -26.93 -30.86 -16.73
CA TRP A 218 -26.44 -30.05 -17.83
C TRP A 218 -25.90 -30.90 -18.98
N SER A 219 -26.11 -30.41 -20.22
CA SER A 219 -25.52 -31.03 -21.40
C SER A 219 -23.98 -30.90 -21.35
N GLU A 220 -23.27 -31.77 -22.08
CA GLU A 220 -21.82 -31.73 -22.20
C GLU A 220 -21.33 -30.40 -22.83
N GLU A 221 -22.14 -29.84 -23.73
CA GLU A 221 -21.88 -28.55 -24.37
C GLU A 221 -21.99 -27.38 -23.38
N ASP A 222 -23.01 -27.40 -22.50
CA ASP A 222 -23.16 -26.39 -21.46
C ASP A 222 -22.03 -26.44 -20.44
N ARG A 223 -21.63 -27.65 -20.04
CA ARG A 223 -20.48 -27.84 -19.13
C ARG A 223 -19.21 -27.24 -19.72
N LYS A 224 -18.90 -27.53 -20.98
CA LYS A 224 -17.73 -27.01 -21.66
C LYS A 224 -17.76 -25.48 -21.76
N ARG A 225 -18.91 -24.90 -22.08
CA ARG A 225 -19.09 -23.45 -22.16
C ARG A 225 -18.82 -22.77 -20.81
N ILE A 226 -19.26 -23.38 -19.73
CA ILE A 226 -19.04 -22.85 -18.38
C ILE A 226 -17.58 -22.97 -17.98
N GLU A 227 -16.92 -24.11 -18.26
CA GLU A 227 -15.49 -24.28 -18.02
C GLU A 227 -14.67 -23.21 -18.73
N GLU A 228 -15.03 -22.87 -19.98
CA GLU A 228 -14.38 -21.80 -20.73
C GLU A 228 -14.59 -20.43 -20.08
N VAL A 229 -15.79 -20.11 -19.60
CA VAL A 229 -16.10 -18.85 -18.90
C VAL A 229 -15.38 -18.77 -17.56
N MET A 230 -15.38 -19.85 -16.78
CA MET A 230 -14.66 -19.94 -15.51
C MET A 230 -13.16 -19.73 -15.72
N GLN A 231 -12.57 -20.39 -16.70
CA GLN A 231 -11.15 -20.26 -17.00
C GLN A 231 -10.81 -18.82 -17.43
N LYS A 232 -11.64 -18.22 -18.28
CA LYS A 232 -11.48 -16.81 -18.70
C LYS A 232 -11.52 -15.85 -17.51
N SER A 233 -12.42 -16.04 -16.56
CA SER A 233 -12.51 -15.22 -15.35
C SER A 233 -11.26 -15.33 -14.48
N ILE A 234 -10.73 -16.54 -14.31
CA ILE A 234 -9.47 -16.79 -13.60
C ILE A 234 -8.28 -16.11 -14.30
N ASP A 235 -8.23 -16.19 -15.62
CA ASP A 235 -7.14 -15.62 -16.41
C ASP A 235 -7.17 -14.06 -16.36
N ILE A 236 -8.35 -13.45 -16.41
CA ILE A 236 -8.52 -12.01 -16.24
C ILE A 236 -8.08 -11.58 -14.85
N MET A 237 -8.46 -12.32 -13.80
CA MET A 237 -8.04 -12.03 -12.43
C MET A 237 -6.52 -12.06 -12.27
N LYS A 238 -5.89 -13.12 -12.80
CA LYS A 238 -4.42 -13.26 -12.78
C LYS A 238 -3.74 -12.16 -13.57
N PHE A 239 -4.23 -11.84 -14.76
CA PHE A 239 -3.70 -10.77 -15.60
C PHE A 239 -3.79 -9.43 -14.89
N PHE A 240 -4.96 -9.07 -14.38
CA PHE A 240 -5.17 -7.79 -13.69
C PHE A 240 -4.27 -7.68 -12.45
N PHE A 241 -4.21 -8.72 -11.61
CA PHE A 241 -3.36 -8.74 -10.44
C PHE A 241 -1.87 -8.59 -10.80
N SER A 242 -1.39 -9.33 -11.80
CA SER A 242 -0.02 -9.21 -12.29
C SER A 242 0.27 -7.82 -12.82
N ALA A 243 -0.64 -7.25 -13.63
CA ALA A 243 -0.48 -5.91 -14.19
C ALA A 243 -0.41 -4.83 -13.11
N VAL A 244 -1.25 -4.92 -12.08
CA VAL A 244 -1.21 -3.99 -10.93
C VAL A 244 0.15 -4.10 -10.21
N VAL A 245 0.63 -5.32 -9.92
CA VAL A 245 1.94 -5.52 -9.27
C VAL A 245 3.07 -4.97 -10.13
N ASP A 246 3.10 -5.33 -11.42
CA ASP A 246 4.16 -4.96 -12.33
C ASP A 246 4.23 -3.45 -12.54
N CYS A 247 3.11 -2.80 -12.87
CA CYS A 247 3.08 -1.36 -13.10
C CYS A 247 3.35 -0.56 -11.82
N THR A 248 2.86 -1.05 -10.67
CA THR A 248 3.01 -0.33 -9.40
C THR A 248 4.39 -0.52 -8.80
N TYR A 249 4.97 -1.72 -8.85
CA TYR A 249 6.19 -2.04 -8.10
C TYR A 249 7.30 -2.65 -8.94
N GLY A 250 7.00 -3.36 -10.04
CA GLY A 250 7.93 -4.22 -10.75
C GLY A 250 8.72 -3.58 -11.89
N MET A 251 8.14 -2.57 -12.55
CA MET A 251 8.65 -2.06 -13.82
C MET A 251 9.47 -0.77 -13.67
N TYR A 252 10.50 -0.80 -12.81
CA TYR A 252 11.39 0.35 -12.62
C TYR A 252 12.84 -0.02 -12.95
N ASP A 253 13.50 0.82 -13.74
CA ASP A 253 14.93 0.79 -14.00
C ASP A 253 15.64 1.69 -12.98
N ILE A 254 16.51 1.12 -12.17
CA ILE A 254 17.23 1.84 -11.10
C ILE A 254 18.19 2.92 -11.63
N ASN A 255 18.46 2.97 -12.93
CA ASN A 255 19.34 3.94 -13.58
C ASN A 255 18.57 5.14 -14.17
N LYS A 256 17.25 5.19 -14.03
CA LYS A 256 16.39 6.28 -14.53
C LYS A 256 15.62 6.93 -13.39
N PRO A 257 15.27 8.22 -13.49
CA PRO A 257 14.47 8.90 -12.47
C PRO A 257 13.14 8.19 -12.23
N PHE A 258 12.73 8.08 -10.96
CA PHE A 258 11.49 7.42 -10.58
C PHE A 258 10.25 8.08 -11.18
N VAL A 259 10.17 9.42 -11.09
CA VAL A 259 8.97 10.20 -11.48
C VAL A 259 8.62 9.98 -12.95
N GLU A 260 9.60 10.01 -13.85
CA GLU A 260 9.37 9.77 -15.27
C GLU A 260 8.78 8.37 -15.53
N GLN A 261 9.31 7.37 -14.85
CA GLN A 261 8.90 5.98 -15.03
C GLN A 261 7.53 5.68 -14.42
N VAL A 262 7.23 6.25 -13.23
CA VAL A 262 5.93 6.04 -12.59
C VAL A 262 4.80 6.69 -13.38
N GLN A 263 5.05 7.82 -14.05
CA GLN A 263 4.08 8.45 -14.95
C GLN A 263 3.75 7.56 -16.17
N ASP A 264 4.75 6.93 -16.75
CA ASP A 264 4.55 6.01 -17.88
C ASP A 264 3.84 4.71 -17.43
N ASN A 265 4.22 4.19 -16.27
CA ASN A 265 3.57 3.02 -15.67
C ASN A 265 2.11 3.33 -15.28
N TYR A 266 1.85 4.56 -14.80
CA TYR A 266 0.50 5.03 -14.49
C TYR A 266 -0.40 5.00 -15.74
N LYS A 267 0.06 5.54 -16.88
CA LYS A 267 -0.68 5.52 -18.15
C LYS A 267 -1.01 4.08 -18.57
N LYS A 268 -0.02 3.17 -18.52
CA LYS A 268 -0.22 1.75 -18.84
C LYS A 268 -1.25 1.10 -17.93
N LEU A 269 -1.17 1.36 -16.64
CA LEU A 269 -2.12 0.80 -15.68
C LEU A 269 -3.52 1.39 -15.88
N ASP A 270 -3.63 2.67 -16.23
CA ASP A 270 -4.89 3.32 -16.52
C ASP A 270 -5.59 2.71 -17.74
N GLU A 271 -4.85 2.43 -18.82
CA GLU A 271 -5.36 1.74 -20.00
C GLU A 271 -5.88 0.33 -19.63
N ILE A 272 -5.12 -0.41 -18.82
CA ILE A 272 -5.52 -1.75 -18.34
C ILE A 272 -6.76 -1.67 -17.46
N CYS A 273 -6.80 -0.74 -16.51
CA CYS A 273 -7.96 -0.53 -15.65
C CYS A 273 -9.21 -0.14 -16.44
N THR A 274 -9.06 0.66 -17.50
CA THR A 274 -10.17 1.04 -18.38
C THR A 274 -10.72 -0.20 -19.10
N GLN A 275 -9.86 -1.01 -19.73
CA GLN A 275 -10.28 -2.23 -20.44
C GLN A 275 -10.93 -3.26 -19.51
N VAL A 276 -10.34 -3.46 -18.33
CA VAL A 276 -10.88 -4.39 -17.33
C VAL A 276 -12.19 -3.83 -16.73
N GLY A 277 -12.28 -2.50 -16.55
CA GLY A 277 -13.49 -1.83 -16.08
C GLY A 277 -14.67 -1.98 -17.05
N GLU A 278 -14.43 -1.86 -18.37
CA GLU A 278 -15.44 -2.12 -19.39
C GLU A 278 -15.94 -3.59 -19.32
N TYR A 279 -15.01 -4.53 -19.16
CA TYR A 279 -15.37 -5.94 -18.98
C TYR A 279 -16.18 -6.16 -17.69
N TYR A 280 -15.79 -5.52 -16.59
CA TYR A 280 -16.51 -5.56 -15.33
C TYR A 280 -17.94 -5.02 -15.46
N THR A 281 -18.14 -3.89 -16.13
CA THR A 281 -19.46 -3.32 -16.37
C THR A 281 -20.38 -4.29 -17.11
N HIS A 282 -19.88 -4.94 -18.17
CA HIS A 282 -20.65 -5.95 -18.89
C HIS A 282 -21.00 -7.18 -18.03
N MET A 283 -20.09 -7.60 -17.16
CA MET A 283 -20.36 -8.70 -16.23
C MET A 283 -21.44 -8.32 -15.20
N GLU A 284 -21.39 -7.12 -14.65
CA GLU A 284 -22.36 -6.60 -13.70
C GLU A 284 -23.74 -6.49 -14.32
N GLU A 285 -23.84 -5.94 -15.53
CA GLU A 285 -25.08 -5.87 -16.30
C GLU A 285 -25.68 -7.27 -16.56
N ALA A 286 -24.84 -8.23 -16.96
CA ALA A 286 -25.28 -9.62 -17.19
C ALA A 286 -25.75 -10.29 -15.90
N PHE A 287 -25.06 -10.06 -14.78
CA PHE A 287 -25.44 -10.56 -13.46
C PHE A 287 -26.81 -10.00 -13.03
N LEU A 288 -27.03 -8.69 -13.14
CA LEU A 288 -28.30 -8.06 -12.83
C LEU A 288 -29.42 -8.55 -13.73
N ALA A 289 -29.16 -8.72 -15.04
CA ALA A 289 -30.14 -9.24 -16.00
C ALA A 289 -30.55 -10.71 -15.71
N SER A 290 -29.68 -11.48 -15.05
CA SER A 290 -29.96 -12.85 -14.60
C SER A 290 -30.75 -12.92 -13.29
N GLY A 291 -31.10 -11.77 -12.68
CA GLY A 291 -31.85 -11.69 -11.44
C GLY A 291 -30.99 -11.56 -10.17
N GLY A 292 -29.71 -11.38 -10.31
CA GLY A 292 -28.82 -11.05 -9.19
C GLY A 292 -29.04 -9.63 -8.69
N SER A 293 -28.62 -9.32 -7.46
CA SER A 293 -28.69 -7.98 -6.88
C SER A 293 -27.31 -7.48 -6.44
N LEU A 294 -27.10 -6.15 -6.47
CA LEU A 294 -25.87 -5.56 -5.97
C LEU A 294 -25.68 -5.79 -4.47
N GLU A 295 -26.78 -5.88 -3.70
CA GLU A 295 -26.73 -6.18 -2.26
C GLU A 295 -26.14 -7.58 -1.98
N GLU A 296 -26.39 -8.55 -2.86
CA GLU A 296 -25.77 -9.88 -2.75
C GLU A 296 -24.25 -9.81 -2.93
N LEU A 297 -23.79 -8.92 -3.81
CA LEU A 297 -22.35 -8.69 -4.01
C LEU A 297 -21.73 -7.92 -2.84
N ASP A 298 -22.45 -7.05 -2.15
CA ASP A 298 -21.93 -6.28 -1.02
C ASP A 298 -21.83 -7.11 0.27
N ASN A 299 -22.76 -8.08 0.45
CA ASN A 299 -22.89 -8.89 1.67
C ASN A 299 -22.15 -10.25 1.61
N ALA A 300 -21.64 -10.66 0.48
CA ALA A 300 -20.85 -11.88 0.31
C ALA A 300 -19.35 -11.58 0.52
#